data_eb9cc38142d52e308e49159276938539
#
_entry.id   eb9cc38142d52e308e49159276938539
#
_cell.length_a   1.000
_cell.length_b   1.000
_cell.length_c   1.000
_cell.angle_alpha   90.00
_cell.angle_beta   90.00
_cell.angle_gamma   90.00
#
_symmetry.space_group_name_H-M   'P 1'
#
loop_
_entity.id
_entity.type
_entity.pdbx_description
1 polymer ?
#
loop_
_entity_poly.entity_id
_entity_poly.type
_entity_poly.pdbx_seq_one_letter_code
_entity_poly.pdbx_strand_id
1 'polypeptide(L)'
;MNVNLNYLKKIAYLLFMLGLYFFTVMPAQAQNDSIVFIPATTLTVKKRPLFVKQLIVPGALVIAGAWANKRQFEKSVNKNVLFTVGHNFHTKVDDYLRYAPIAELYAADAFGVKAKNHWFDQTKNLAISLIVTDFITGKLKKLTNKTRPNGGKVAHSFPSAHSSLAFANATVLYEEFIDISPTFAYTGYGFAVTTGSLRLMNNAHWLSDVMVGAAIGMVITKLVYLLDPIIKWNPFKDTNNLVVLPKFDDEGYGLILSKRF
;
A
#
# COMPACT_ATOMS: atom_id res chain seq x y z
N MET A 1 13.49 -24.57 -20.94
CA MET A 1 14.63 -23.87 -20.28
C MET A 1 14.22 -23.63 -18.84
N ASN A 2 14.79 -24.42 -17.91
CA ASN A 2 14.48 -24.29 -16.48
C ASN A 2 14.94 -22.91 -16.01
N VAL A 3 14.00 -22.03 -15.71
CA VAL A 3 14.33 -20.79 -15.01
C VAL A 3 14.98 -21.21 -13.69
N ASN A 4 16.25 -20.85 -13.57
CA ASN A 4 17.09 -21.30 -12.48
C ASN A 4 16.45 -20.84 -11.16
N LEU A 5 15.84 -21.75 -10.41
CA LEU A 5 15.19 -21.51 -9.10
C LEU A 5 16.11 -20.72 -8.16
N ASN A 6 17.42 -20.80 -8.39
CA ASN A 6 18.44 -20.03 -7.70
C ASN A 6 18.40 -18.52 -8.02
N TYR A 7 17.94 -18.11 -9.22
CA TYR A 7 17.77 -16.68 -9.53
C TYR A 7 16.57 -16.08 -8.81
N LEU A 8 15.46 -16.80 -8.77
CA LEU A 8 14.27 -16.38 -8.03
C LEU A 8 14.53 -16.30 -6.51
N LYS A 9 15.27 -17.28 -5.97
CA LYS A 9 15.73 -17.25 -4.58
C LYS A 9 16.65 -16.06 -4.31
N LYS A 10 17.56 -15.73 -5.26
CA LYS A 10 18.46 -14.57 -5.13
C LYS A 10 17.68 -13.24 -5.15
N ILE A 11 16.68 -13.10 -6.02
CA ILE A 11 15.83 -11.90 -6.09
C ILE A 11 14.98 -11.77 -4.81
N ALA A 12 14.36 -12.85 -4.36
CA ALA A 12 13.59 -12.87 -3.11
C ALA A 12 14.49 -12.57 -1.89
N TYR A 13 15.71 -13.12 -1.88
CA TYR A 13 16.70 -12.84 -0.83
C TYR A 13 17.20 -11.39 -0.88
N LEU A 14 17.40 -10.85 -2.08
CA LEU A 14 17.80 -9.44 -2.26
C LEU A 14 16.69 -8.48 -1.79
N LEU A 15 15.43 -8.78 -2.11
CA LEU A 15 14.27 -8.01 -1.66
C LEU A 15 14.07 -8.12 -0.14
N PHE A 16 14.29 -9.31 0.43
CA PHE A 16 14.25 -9.55 1.86
C PHE A 16 15.39 -8.82 2.58
N MET A 17 16.61 -8.87 2.04
CA MET A 17 17.77 -8.16 2.58
C MET A 17 17.63 -6.64 2.42
N LEU A 18 17.02 -6.16 1.34
CA LEU A 18 16.70 -4.73 1.19
C LEU A 18 15.69 -4.29 2.28
N GLY A 19 14.67 -5.08 2.55
CA GLY A 19 13.72 -4.86 3.63
C GLY A 19 14.41 -4.86 5.01
N LEU A 20 15.30 -5.83 5.25
CA LEU A 20 16.07 -5.93 6.49
C LEU A 20 17.06 -4.75 6.64
N TYR A 21 17.73 -4.35 5.56
CA TYR A 21 18.64 -3.20 5.54
C TYR A 21 17.90 -1.89 5.88
N PHE A 22 16.70 -1.69 5.35
CA PHE A 22 15.86 -0.56 5.74
C PHE A 22 15.45 -0.61 7.23
N PHE A 23 15.23 -1.80 7.78
CA PHE A 23 14.92 -1.98 9.20
C PHE A 23 16.12 -1.66 10.12
N THR A 24 17.35 -1.96 9.68
CA THR A 24 18.57 -1.69 10.47
C THR A 24 19.06 -0.24 10.37
N VAL A 25 18.64 0.50 9.34
CA VAL A 25 18.98 1.93 9.13
C VAL A 25 17.97 2.86 9.83
N MET A 26 16.89 2.33 10.43
CA MET A 26 16.08 3.14 11.34
C MET A 26 16.95 3.51 12.55
N PRO A 27 17.29 4.81 12.78
CA PRO A 27 17.93 5.19 14.02
C PRO A 27 16.97 4.83 15.15
N ALA A 28 17.38 3.89 16.00
CA ALA A 28 16.76 3.71 17.30
C ALA A 28 17.00 5.03 18.05
N GLN A 29 16.07 5.96 17.97
CA GLN A 29 16.05 7.08 18.90
C GLN A 29 15.64 6.52 20.24
N ALA A 30 16.66 5.97 20.94
CA ALA A 30 16.57 5.76 22.36
C ALA A 30 16.24 7.14 22.96
N GLN A 31 15.08 7.26 23.52
CA GLN A 31 14.61 8.43 24.23
C GLN A 31 15.44 8.54 25.52
N ASN A 32 16.59 9.22 25.43
CA ASN A 32 17.24 9.75 26.62
C ASN A 32 16.43 10.98 27.05
N ASP A 33 15.67 10.85 28.10
CA ASP A 33 14.97 11.94 28.80
C ASP A 33 15.96 12.88 29.49
N SER A 34 16.90 13.44 28.75
CA SER A 34 17.60 14.64 29.15
C SER A 34 16.83 15.83 28.60
N ILE A 35 16.26 16.65 29.49
CA ILE A 35 15.65 17.93 29.16
C ILE A 35 16.75 18.82 28.58
N VAL A 36 16.96 18.71 27.26
CA VAL A 36 17.75 19.68 26.52
C VAL A 36 16.82 20.85 26.23
N PHE A 37 17.07 21.98 26.85
CA PHE A 37 16.47 23.27 26.52
C PHE A 37 16.88 23.60 25.08
N ILE A 38 16.07 23.22 24.09
CA ILE A 38 16.24 23.62 22.70
C ILE A 38 15.65 25.03 22.61
N PRO A 39 16.50 26.06 22.33
CA PRO A 39 15.94 27.38 22.02
C PRO A 39 14.97 27.20 20.86
N ALA A 40 13.84 27.93 20.90
CA ALA A 40 12.76 27.84 19.91
C ALA A 40 13.28 28.21 18.50
N THR A 41 14.09 27.34 17.94
CA THR A 41 14.41 27.36 16.51
C THR A 41 13.13 26.93 15.81
N THR A 42 12.54 27.86 15.09
CA THR A 42 11.36 27.69 14.27
C THR A 42 11.38 26.32 13.57
N LEU A 43 10.61 25.39 14.13
CA LEU A 43 10.30 24.15 13.44
C LEU A 43 9.59 24.57 12.15
N THR A 44 10.32 24.59 11.04
CA THR A 44 9.72 24.77 9.72
C THR A 44 8.86 23.56 9.47
N VAL A 45 7.58 23.63 9.86
CA VAL A 45 6.59 22.64 9.49
C VAL A 45 6.55 22.64 7.98
N LYS A 46 7.15 21.62 7.35
CA LYS A 46 7.18 21.46 5.89
C LYS A 46 5.73 21.34 5.42
N LYS A 47 5.21 22.44 4.88
CA LYS A 47 3.82 22.51 4.44
C LYS A 47 3.58 21.43 3.39
N ARG A 48 2.65 20.51 3.65
CA ARG A 48 2.29 19.47 2.68
C ARG A 48 1.87 20.13 1.36
N PRO A 49 2.23 19.55 0.21
CA PRO A 49 1.81 20.07 -1.08
C PRO A 49 0.28 20.07 -1.17
N LEU A 50 -0.27 21.07 -1.86
CA LEU A 50 -1.70 21.14 -2.14
C LEU A 50 -2.20 19.81 -2.70
N PHE A 51 -3.41 19.39 -2.32
CA PHE A 51 -4.02 18.13 -2.77
C PHE A 51 -3.91 17.92 -4.29
N VAL A 52 -4.14 18.97 -5.08
CA VAL A 52 -4.01 18.92 -6.55
C VAL A 52 -2.61 18.47 -6.99
N LYS A 53 -1.55 18.94 -6.31
CA LYS A 53 -0.17 18.52 -6.62
C LYS A 53 0.07 17.03 -6.30
N GLN A 54 -0.63 16.48 -5.33
CA GLN A 54 -0.54 15.06 -5.00
C GLN A 54 -1.22 14.16 -6.04
N LEU A 55 -2.10 14.72 -6.88
CA LEU A 55 -2.77 14.02 -7.97
C LEU A 55 -1.98 14.00 -9.28
N ILE A 56 -0.83 14.68 -9.37
CA ILE A 56 0.00 14.72 -10.59
C ILE A 56 0.43 13.30 -11.00
N VAL A 57 1.00 12.53 -10.07
CA VAL A 57 1.49 11.18 -10.37
C VAL A 57 0.34 10.23 -10.76
N PRO A 58 -0.73 10.06 -9.96
CA PRO A 58 -1.84 9.22 -10.39
C PRO A 58 -2.52 9.73 -11.67
N GLY A 59 -2.63 11.04 -11.87
CA GLY A 59 -3.16 11.61 -13.11
C GLY A 59 -2.31 11.25 -14.33
N ALA A 60 -0.99 11.36 -14.21
CA ALA A 60 -0.06 10.94 -15.27
C ALA A 60 -0.19 9.43 -15.58
N LEU A 61 -0.37 8.59 -14.55
CA LEU A 61 -0.59 7.14 -14.73
C LEU A 61 -1.91 6.85 -15.46
N VAL A 62 -2.98 7.58 -15.17
CA VAL A 62 -4.26 7.44 -15.91
C VAL A 62 -4.07 7.82 -17.37
N ILE A 63 -3.45 8.98 -17.65
CA ILE A 63 -3.24 9.48 -19.02
C ILE A 63 -2.37 8.49 -19.80
N ALA A 64 -1.23 8.08 -19.24
CA ALA A 64 -0.32 7.15 -19.88
C ALA A 64 -0.95 5.76 -20.07
N GLY A 65 -1.69 5.26 -19.07
CA GLY A 65 -2.42 4.01 -19.17
C GLY A 65 -3.55 4.05 -20.22
N ALA A 66 -4.32 5.12 -20.26
CA ALA A 66 -5.36 5.32 -21.27
C ALA A 66 -4.74 5.42 -22.69
N TRP A 67 -3.62 6.12 -22.83
CA TRP A 67 -2.89 6.20 -24.08
C TRP A 67 -2.34 4.85 -24.54
N ALA A 68 -1.75 4.07 -23.64
CA ALA A 68 -1.17 2.75 -23.95
C ALA A 68 -2.26 1.70 -24.28
N ASN A 69 -3.47 1.87 -23.76
CA ASN A 69 -4.54 0.88 -23.83
C ASN A 69 -4.86 0.47 -25.26
N LYS A 70 -4.82 -0.85 -25.53
CA LYS A 70 -5.07 -1.49 -26.85
C LYS A 70 -4.12 -1.07 -27.98
N ARG A 71 -3.05 -0.30 -27.70
CA ARG A 71 -2.07 0.10 -28.70
C ARG A 71 -1.01 -0.97 -28.97
N GLN A 72 -0.33 -0.85 -30.10
CA GLN A 72 0.79 -1.72 -30.45
C GLN A 72 1.92 -1.64 -29.42
N PHE A 73 2.13 -0.47 -28.83
CA PHE A 73 3.09 -0.25 -27.73
C PHE A 73 2.87 -1.23 -26.56
N GLU A 74 1.63 -1.35 -26.07
CA GLU A 74 1.28 -2.25 -24.97
C GLU A 74 1.58 -3.72 -25.32
N LYS A 75 1.28 -4.14 -26.56
CA LYS A 75 1.57 -5.48 -27.04
C LYS A 75 3.08 -5.72 -27.13
N SER A 76 3.84 -4.72 -27.59
CA SER A 76 5.32 -4.81 -27.67
C SER A 76 5.94 -4.92 -26.27
N VAL A 77 5.46 -4.15 -25.31
CA VAL A 77 5.90 -4.24 -23.90
C VAL A 77 5.66 -5.67 -23.37
N ASN A 78 4.44 -6.19 -23.55
CA ASN A 78 4.11 -7.55 -23.11
C ASN A 78 5.03 -8.60 -23.76
N LYS A 79 5.23 -8.53 -25.09
CA LYS A 79 6.13 -9.43 -25.81
C LYS A 79 7.57 -9.37 -25.28
N ASN A 80 8.10 -8.17 -25.02
CA ASN A 80 9.44 -7.99 -24.50
C ASN A 80 9.59 -8.54 -23.06
N VAL A 81 8.59 -8.30 -22.20
CA VAL A 81 8.57 -8.87 -20.85
C VAL A 81 8.61 -10.40 -20.92
N LEU A 82 7.75 -11.02 -21.71
CA LEU A 82 7.70 -12.47 -21.86
C LEU A 82 8.99 -13.04 -22.48
N PHE A 83 9.62 -12.32 -23.41
CA PHE A 83 10.92 -12.71 -23.97
C PHE A 83 11.99 -12.73 -22.87
N THR A 84 11.98 -11.74 -21.97
CA THR A 84 12.97 -11.62 -20.89
C THR A 84 12.79 -12.67 -19.79
N VAL A 85 11.55 -12.89 -19.33
CA VAL A 85 11.28 -13.79 -18.20
C VAL A 85 10.96 -15.22 -18.60
N GLY A 86 10.64 -15.44 -19.87
CA GLY A 86 10.18 -16.73 -20.42
C GLY A 86 8.66 -16.87 -20.38
N HIS A 87 8.09 -17.50 -21.43
CA HIS A 87 6.63 -17.67 -21.58
C HIS A 87 5.97 -18.49 -20.47
N ASN A 88 6.72 -19.35 -19.78
CA ASN A 88 6.24 -20.21 -18.71
C ASN A 88 6.48 -19.62 -17.31
N PHE A 89 6.89 -18.36 -17.22
CA PHE A 89 7.06 -17.72 -15.93
C PHE A 89 5.71 -17.61 -15.21
N HIS A 90 5.66 -18.13 -13.98
CA HIS A 90 4.49 -18.02 -13.14
C HIS A 90 4.91 -17.97 -11.67
N THR A 91 4.35 -17.03 -10.91
CA THR A 91 4.57 -16.91 -9.48
C THR A 91 3.28 -16.45 -8.79
N LYS A 92 3.11 -16.82 -7.53
CA LYS A 92 2.03 -16.36 -6.65
C LYS A 92 2.49 -15.30 -5.64
N VAL A 93 3.74 -14.83 -5.75
CA VAL A 93 4.31 -13.84 -4.81
C VAL A 93 3.49 -12.54 -4.81
N ASP A 94 2.97 -12.14 -5.96
CA ASP A 94 2.14 -10.95 -6.13
C ASP A 94 0.78 -11.03 -5.38
N ASP A 95 0.28 -12.24 -5.10
CA ASP A 95 -0.93 -12.43 -4.29
C ASP A 95 -0.72 -12.01 -2.83
N TYR A 96 0.49 -12.14 -2.31
CA TYR A 96 0.87 -11.79 -0.94
C TYR A 96 1.54 -10.43 -0.84
N LEU A 97 2.40 -10.10 -1.81
CA LEU A 97 3.24 -8.90 -1.77
C LEU A 97 2.42 -7.60 -1.74
N ARG A 98 1.22 -7.59 -2.32
CA ARG A 98 0.29 -6.46 -2.26
C ARG A 98 -0.13 -6.08 -0.83
N TYR A 99 0.04 -6.98 0.14
CA TYR A 99 -0.27 -6.76 1.56
C TYR A 99 0.96 -6.38 2.39
N ALA A 100 2.18 -6.41 1.82
CA ALA A 100 3.39 -6.07 2.52
C ALA A 100 3.34 -4.66 3.17
N PRO A 101 2.81 -3.60 2.52
CA PRO A 101 2.71 -2.30 3.16
C PRO A 101 1.79 -2.27 4.40
N ILE A 102 0.79 -3.17 4.45
CA ILE A 102 -0.06 -3.32 5.66
C ILE A 102 0.74 -3.97 6.78
N ALA A 103 1.54 -4.99 6.45
CA ALA A 103 2.42 -5.62 7.44
C ALA A 103 3.44 -4.61 8.01
N GLU A 104 4.01 -3.75 7.15
CA GLU A 104 4.90 -2.66 7.58
C GLU A 104 4.19 -1.67 8.50
N LEU A 105 2.95 -1.26 8.16
CA LEU A 105 2.13 -0.33 8.95
C LEU A 105 1.94 -0.85 10.38
N TYR A 106 1.43 -2.07 10.52
CA TYR A 106 1.16 -2.64 11.85
C TYR A 106 2.42 -3.08 12.59
N ALA A 107 3.49 -3.46 11.87
CA ALA A 107 4.78 -3.70 12.50
C ALA A 107 5.33 -2.42 13.11
N ALA A 108 5.24 -1.29 12.42
CA ALA A 108 5.66 0.02 12.96
C ALA A 108 4.88 0.35 14.24
N ASP A 109 3.56 0.16 14.26
CA ASP A 109 2.75 0.36 15.46
C ASP A 109 3.18 -0.57 16.61
N ALA A 110 3.42 -1.85 16.32
CA ALA A 110 3.84 -2.85 17.31
C ALA A 110 5.22 -2.52 17.93
N PHE A 111 6.11 -1.89 17.15
CA PHE A 111 7.42 -1.41 17.63
C PHE A 111 7.38 0.00 18.24
N GLY A 112 6.19 0.59 18.40
CA GLY A 112 6.02 1.90 19.03
C GLY A 112 6.47 3.07 18.14
N VAL A 113 6.63 2.88 16.83
CA VAL A 113 6.92 3.96 15.89
C VAL A 113 5.67 4.82 15.73
N LYS A 114 5.75 6.08 16.13
CA LYS A 114 4.63 6.99 16.01
C LYS A 114 4.26 7.20 14.55
N ALA A 115 2.99 7.00 14.22
CA ALA A 115 2.40 7.34 12.95
C ALA A 115 1.65 8.70 13.04
N LYS A 116 1.15 9.20 11.91
CA LYS A 116 0.35 10.42 11.86
C LYS A 116 -0.96 10.28 12.65
N ASN A 117 -1.64 9.16 12.50
CA ASN A 117 -2.92 8.89 13.11
C ASN A 117 -2.80 7.78 14.18
N HIS A 118 -3.80 7.73 15.08
CA HIS A 118 -3.95 6.63 16.01
C HIS A 118 -4.26 5.32 15.25
N TRP A 119 -3.78 4.18 15.74
CA TRP A 119 -3.94 2.86 15.09
C TRP A 119 -5.37 2.57 14.61
N PHE A 120 -6.40 3.02 15.34
CA PHE A 120 -7.79 2.84 14.93
C PHE A 120 -8.14 3.68 13.70
N ASP A 121 -7.71 4.96 13.66
CA ASP A 121 -7.92 5.84 12.50
C ASP A 121 -7.18 5.33 11.29
N GLN A 122 -5.96 4.79 11.45
CA GLN A 122 -5.22 4.11 10.38
C GLN A 122 -6.00 2.92 9.83
N THR A 123 -6.49 2.03 10.71
CA THR A 123 -7.27 0.85 10.34
C THR A 123 -8.59 1.24 9.65
N LYS A 124 -9.28 2.26 10.15
CA LYS A 124 -10.49 2.83 9.53
C LYS A 124 -10.19 3.34 8.11
N ASN A 125 -9.15 4.16 7.95
CA ASN A 125 -8.78 4.75 6.67
C ASN A 125 -8.31 3.66 5.68
N LEU A 126 -7.56 2.66 6.14
CA LEU A 126 -7.17 1.49 5.37
C LEU A 126 -8.41 0.72 4.89
N ALA A 127 -9.32 0.37 5.79
CA ALA A 127 -10.51 -0.40 5.45
C ALA A 127 -11.39 0.34 4.41
N ILE A 128 -11.67 1.63 4.62
CA ILE A 128 -12.43 2.44 3.67
C ILE A 128 -11.72 2.49 2.32
N SER A 129 -10.40 2.73 2.30
CA SER A 129 -9.61 2.80 1.07
C SER A 129 -9.70 1.50 0.28
N LEU A 130 -9.55 0.35 0.95
CA LEU A 130 -9.59 -0.96 0.30
C LEU A 130 -10.98 -1.30 -0.23
N ILE A 131 -12.02 -1.09 0.56
CA ILE A 131 -13.42 -1.37 0.16
C ILE A 131 -13.80 -0.53 -1.06
N VAL A 132 -13.52 0.78 -1.03
CA VAL A 132 -13.87 1.68 -2.13
C VAL A 132 -13.02 1.37 -3.38
N THR A 133 -11.72 1.08 -3.20
CA THR A 133 -10.83 0.70 -4.30
C THR A 133 -11.29 -0.59 -4.98
N ASP A 134 -11.64 -1.62 -4.20
CA ASP A 134 -12.10 -2.90 -4.75
C ASP A 134 -13.44 -2.73 -5.47
N PHE A 135 -14.38 -1.99 -4.87
CA PHE A 135 -15.67 -1.70 -5.49
C PHE A 135 -15.53 -0.99 -6.83
N ILE A 136 -14.76 0.09 -6.90
CA ILE A 136 -14.56 0.87 -8.15
C ILE A 136 -13.82 0.02 -9.19
N THR A 137 -12.76 -0.66 -8.79
CA THR A 137 -12.01 -1.56 -9.67
C THR A 137 -12.91 -2.67 -10.22
N GLY A 138 -13.74 -3.28 -9.37
CA GLY A 138 -14.68 -4.33 -9.76
C GLY A 138 -15.76 -3.84 -10.75
N LYS A 139 -16.29 -2.64 -10.54
CA LYS A 139 -17.23 -2.02 -11.48
C LYS A 139 -16.60 -1.73 -12.83
N LEU A 140 -15.38 -1.14 -12.84
CA LEU A 140 -14.64 -0.83 -14.06
C LEU A 140 -14.28 -2.10 -14.84
N LYS A 141 -13.92 -3.19 -14.18
CA LYS A 141 -13.67 -4.49 -14.83
C LYS A 141 -14.87 -4.96 -15.65
N LYS A 142 -16.08 -4.87 -15.08
CA LYS A 142 -17.32 -5.27 -15.75
C LYS A 142 -17.65 -4.36 -16.92
N LEU A 143 -17.37 -3.06 -16.82
CA LEU A 143 -17.68 -2.09 -17.87
C LEU A 143 -16.69 -2.17 -19.05
N THR A 144 -15.41 -2.43 -18.81
CA THR A 144 -14.38 -2.38 -19.86
C THR A 144 -14.27 -3.66 -20.68
N ASN A 145 -14.64 -4.79 -20.11
CA ASN A 145 -14.66 -6.11 -20.76
C ASN A 145 -13.39 -6.42 -21.58
N LYS A 146 -12.21 -6.00 -21.07
CA LYS A 146 -10.91 -6.16 -21.74
C LYS A 146 -10.36 -7.56 -21.51
N THR A 147 -9.90 -8.25 -22.57
CA THR A 147 -9.26 -9.56 -22.49
C THR A 147 -7.86 -9.49 -21.90
N ARG A 148 -7.43 -10.52 -21.19
CA ARG A 148 -6.09 -10.65 -20.63
C ARG A 148 -5.07 -11.01 -21.71
N PRO A 149 -3.78 -10.69 -21.53
CA PRO A 149 -2.74 -11.05 -22.51
C PRO A 149 -2.55 -12.57 -22.63
N ASN A 150 -2.80 -13.34 -21.57
CA ASN A 150 -2.71 -14.81 -21.58
C ASN A 150 -3.90 -15.52 -22.25
N GLY A 151 -4.84 -14.79 -22.88
CA GLY A 151 -5.99 -15.37 -23.55
C GLY A 151 -7.07 -15.96 -22.61
N GLY A 152 -7.05 -15.62 -21.33
CA GLY A 152 -8.04 -16.12 -20.35
C GLY A 152 -9.48 -15.91 -20.82
N LYS A 153 -10.33 -16.92 -20.58
CA LYS A 153 -11.74 -16.95 -21.04
C LYS A 153 -12.60 -15.78 -20.53
N VAL A 154 -12.21 -15.14 -19.41
CA VAL A 154 -12.96 -14.07 -18.78
C VAL A 154 -12.31 -12.72 -19.12
N ALA A 155 -13.08 -11.86 -19.79
CA ALA A 155 -12.63 -10.54 -20.24
C ALA A 155 -12.68 -9.49 -19.11
N HIS A 156 -11.92 -9.69 -18.04
CA HIS A 156 -11.85 -8.80 -16.87
C HIS A 156 -10.42 -8.39 -16.57
N SER A 157 -9.66 -7.95 -17.60
CA SER A 157 -8.28 -7.54 -17.42
C SER A 157 -8.16 -6.15 -16.80
N PHE A 158 -8.88 -5.17 -17.32
CA PHE A 158 -8.74 -3.75 -16.99
C PHE A 158 -9.78 -3.27 -15.97
N PRO A 159 -9.37 -2.52 -14.94
CA PRO A 159 -8.01 -2.32 -14.45
C PRO A 159 -7.51 -3.51 -13.59
N SER A 160 -6.21 -3.53 -13.24
CA SER A 160 -5.63 -4.57 -12.39
C SER A 160 -6.02 -4.39 -10.92
N ALA A 161 -6.76 -5.34 -10.34
CA ALA A 161 -7.14 -5.31 -8.93
C ALA A 161 -5.94 -5.51 -7.99
N HIS A 162 -4.95 -6.34 -8.35
CA HIS A 162 -3.72 -6.50 -7.58
C HIS A 162 -2.97 -5.17 -7.48
N SER A 163 -2.83 -4.46 -8.61
CA SER A 163 -2.16 -3.17 -8.63
C SER A 163 -2.95 -2.12 -7.86
N SER A 164 -4.29 -2.07 -8.00
CA SER A 164 -5.08 -1.06 -7.28
C SER A 164 -5.02 -1.25 -5.77
N LEU A 165 -5.11 -2.48 -5.27
CA LEU A 165 -4.99 -2.78 -3.84
C LEU A 165 -3.57 -2.56 -3.33
N ALA A 166 -2.53 -2.97 -4.07
CA ALA A 166 -1.14 -2.75 -3.68
C ALA A 166 -0.82 -1.27 -3.54
N PHE A 167 -1.24 -0.44 -4.50
CA PHE A 167 -1.02 1.00 -4.45
C PHE A 167 -1.92 1.71 -3.44
N ALA A 168 -3.11 1.19 -3.13
CA ALA A 168 -3.91 1.69 -2.03
C ALA A 168 -3.19 1.47 -0.69
N ASN A 169 -2.71 0.26 -0.43
CA ASN A 169 -1.95 -0.10 0.78
C ASN A 169 -0.67 0.75 0.92
N ALA A 170 0.08 0.90 -0.18
CA ALA A 170 1.28 1.73 -0.22
C ALA A 170 0.97 3.20 0.08
N THR A 171 -0.18 3.70 -0.40
CA THR A 171 -0.57 5.09 -0.17
C THR A 171 -1.02 5.31 1.27
N VAL A 172 -1.65 4.31 1.92
CA VAL A 172 -1.94 4.37 3.37
C VAL A 172 -0.63 4.50 4.15
N LEU A 173 0.34 3.61 3.91
CA LEU A 173 1.65 3.69 4.56
C LEU A 173 2.33 5.05 4.34
N TYR A 174 2.26 5.56 3.11
CA TYR A 174 2.80 6.87 2.76
C TYR A 174 2.11 8.00 3.56
N GLU A 175 0.79 8.04 3.62
CA GLU A 175 0.05 9.10 4.33
C GLU A 175 0.29 9.08 5.84
N GLU A 176 0.55 7.91 6.42
CA GLU A 176 0.83 7.77 7.85
C GLU A 176 2.27 8.18 8.21
N PHE A 177 3.27 7.94 7.34
CA PHE A 177 4.66 8.08 7.73
C PHE A 177 5.47 9.14 6.96
N ILE A 178 4.92 9.80 5.93
CA ILE A 178 5.69 10.73 5.09
C ILE A 178 6.29 11.92 5.86
N ASP A 179 5.61 12.39 6.89
CA ASP A 179 6.07 13.51 7.71
C ASP A 179 7.04 13.07 8.82
N ILE A 180 7.14 11.76 9.09
CA ILE A 180 7.93 11.18 10.19
C ILE A 180 9.17 10.51 9.62
N SER A 181 9.01 9.61 8.68
CA SER A 181 10.07 8.88 8.01
C SER A 181 9.78 8.76 6.52
N PRO A 182 10.21 9.73 5.69
CA PRO A 182 9.95 9.69 4.25
C PRO A 182 10.47 8.41 3.59
N THR A 183 11.63 7.93 4.00
CA THR A 183 12.22 6.69 3.46
C THR A 183 11.29 5.51 3.70
N PHE A 184 10.80 5.33 4.93
CA PHE A 184 9.87 4.26 5.27
C PHE A 184 8.53 4.42 4.55
N ALA A 185 8.02 5.65 4.44
CA ALA A 185 6.78 5.92 3.71
C ALA A 185 6.83 5.47 2.23
N TYR A 186 8.01 5.51 1.59
CA TYR A 186 8.18 5.08 0.20
C TYR A 186 8.39 3.58 0.01
N THR A 187 8.74 2.79 1.06
CA THR A 187 8.94 1.34 0.91
C THR A 187 7.71 0.65 0.39
N GLY A 188 6.53 1.04 0.85
CA GLY A 188 5.26 0.52 0.37
C GLY A 188 5.08 0.64 -1.14
N TYR A 189 5.50 1.75 -1.74
CA TYR A 189 5.46 1.90 -3.20
C TYR A 189 6.43 0.96 -3.91
N GLY A 190 7.56 0.62 -3.31
CA GLY A 190 8.47 -0.42 -3.81
C GLY A 190 7.75 -1.78 -3.95
N PHE A 191 7.03 -2.20 -2.91
CA PHE A 191 6.22 -3.42 -2.95
C PHE A 191 5.08 -3.34 -3.97
N ALA A 192 4.42 -2.19 -4.07
CA ALA A 192 3.33 -2.00 -5.03
C ALA A 192 3.81 -2.04 -6.48
N VAL A 193 4.95 -1.42 -6.80
CA VAL A 193 5.58 -1.48 -8.13
C VAL A 193 5.99 -2.91 -8.46
N THR A 194 6.60 -3.61 -7.50
CA THR A 194 6.98 -5.02 -7.66
C THR A 194 5.76 -5.89 -7.92
N THR A 195 4.66 -5.69 -7.16
CA THR A 195 3.38 -6.38 -7.41
C THR A 195 2.89 -6.14 -8.83
N GLY A 196 2.84 -4.89 -9.29
CA GLY A 196 2.44 -4.53 -10.66
C GLY A 196 3.34 -5.18 -11.72
N SER A 197 4.66 -5.18 -11.51
CA SER A 197 5.63 -5.82 -12.42
C SER A 197 5.42 -7.33 -12.50
N LEU A 198 5.17 -7.99 -11.38
CA LEU A 198 4.86 -9.42 -11.36
C LEU A 198 3.55 -9.75 -12.12
N ARG A 199 2.56 -8.83 -12.12
CA ARG A 199 1.35 -9.03 -12.94
C ARG A 199 1.64 -9.03 -14.44
N LEU A 200 2.61 -8.20 -14.88
CA LEU A 200 3.09 -8.20 -16.28
C LEU A 200 3.87 -9.48 -16.59
N MET A 201 4.81 -9.86 -15.71
CA MET A 201 5.63 -11.07 -15.86
C MET A 201 4.78 -12.36 -15.88
N ASN A 202 3.74 -12.43 -15.04
CA ASN A 202 2.75 -13.52 -15.01
C ASN A 202 1.83 -13.54 -16.24
N ASN A 203 2.01 -12.62 -17.21
CA ASN A 203 1.13 -12.47 -18.36
C ASN A 203 -0.37 -12.33 -17.99
N ALA A 204 -0.65 -11.82 -16.80
CA ALA A 204 -1.99 -11.74 -16.23
C ALA A 204 -2.69 -10.43 -16.57
N HIS A 205 -1.92 -9.37 -16.78
CA HIS A 205 -2.41 -8.01 -17.03
C HIS A 205 -1.55 -7.28 -18.05
N TRP A 206 -2.15 -6.35 -18.78
CA TRP A 206 -1.47 -5.40 -19.64
C TRP A 206 -0.87 -4.24 -18.84
N LEU A 207 0.11 -3.53 -19.44
CA LEU A 207 0.73 -2.36 -18.82
C LEU A 207 -0.32 -1.30 -18.43
N SER A 208 -1.26 -0.99 -19.30
CA SER A 208 -2.33 -0.04 -19.03
C SER A 208 -3.21 -0.45 -17.86
N ASP A 209 -3.47 -1.76 -17.69
CA ASP A 209 -4.26 -2.28 -16.58
C ASP A 209 -3.57 -2.01 -15.24
N VAL A 210 -2.25 -2.20 -15.20
CA VAL A 210 -1.40 -1.97 -14.02
C VAL A 210 -1.33 -0.48 -13.70
N MET A 211 -1.08 0.39 -14.68
CA MET A 211 -0.96 1.83 -14.50
C MET A 211 -2.25 2.46 -13.99
N VAL A 212 -3.38 2.13 -14.62
CA VAL A 212 -4.68 2.66 -14.20
C VAL A 212 -5.11 2.06 -12.86
N GLY A 213 -4.83 0.77 -12.61
CA GLY A 213 -5.03 0.17 -11.30
C GLY A 213 -4.26 0.91 -10.20
N ALA A 214 -2.98 1.18 -10.41
CA ALA A 214 -2.14 1.95 -9.49
C ALA A 214 -2.74 3.34 -9.20
N ALA A 215 -3.14 4.05 -10.25
CA ALA A 215 -3.74 5.38 -10.11
C ALA A 215 -5.04 5.35 -9.29
N ILE A 216 -5.91 4.35 -9.50
CA ILE A 216 -7.16 4.19 -8.74
C ILE A 216 -6.86 4.03 -7.26
N GLY A 217 -5.94 3.11 -6.89
CA GLY A 217 -5.56 2.90 -5.49
C GLY A 217 -5.03 4.18 -4.84
N MET A 218 -4.12 4.89 -5.52
CA MET A 218 -3.56 6.13 -5.02
C MET A 218 -4.62 7.23 -4.85
N VAL A 219 -5.47 7.47 -5.84
CA VAL A 219 -6.48 8.55 -5.80
C VAL A 219 -7.49 8.29 -4.71
N ILE A 220 -8.03 7.08 -4.63
CA ILE A 220 -9.06 6.73 -3.63
C ILE A 220 -8.50 6.89 -2.23
N THR A 221 -7.32 6.36 -1.95
CA THR A 221 -6.71 6.48 -0.62
C THR A 221 -6.45 7.95 -0.27
N LYS A 222 -5.92 8.75 -1.21
CA LYS A 222 -5.72 10.19 -0.96
C LYS A 222 -7.02 10.94 -0.69
N LEU A 223 -8.12 10.57 -1.36
CA LEU A 223 -9.45 11.12 -1.08
C LEU A 223 -9.94 10.72 0.31
N VAL A 224 -9.73 9.46 0.73
CA VAL A 224 -10.10 9.02 2.09
C VAL A 224 -9.36 9.85 3.13
N TYR A 225 -8.05 10.06 2.97
CA TYR A 225 -7.26 10.89 3.89
C TYR A 225 -7.62 12.38 3.84
N LEU A 226 -8.06 12.88 2.69
CA LEU A 226 -8.59 14.25 2.58
C LEU A 226 -9.90 14.41 3.37
N LEU A 227 -10.75 13.38 3.36
CA LEU A 227 -12.06 13.36 4.02
C LEU A 227 -11.98 12.92 5.51
N ASP A 228 -10.86 12.34 5.94
CA ASP A 228 -10.66 11.86 7.31
C ASP A 228 -11.00 12.91 8.40
N PRO A 229 -10.63 14.20 8.26
CA PRO A 229 -11.03 15.22 9.24
C PRO A 229 -12.56 15.42 9.37
N ILE A 230 -13.33 14.98 8.37
CA ILE A 230 -14.80 15.03 8.37
C ILE A 230 -15.37 13.78 9.04
N ILE A 231 -14.70 12.63 8.83
CA ILE A 231 -15.09 11.32 9.39
C ILE A 231 -14.44 11.16 10.77
N LYS A 232 -14.84 11.98 11.74
CA LYS A 232 -14.24 12.06 13.08
C LYS A 232 -14.61 10.90 14.02
N TRP A 233 -15.20 9.83 13.52
CA TRP A 233 -15.58 8.71 14.37
C TRP A 233 -14.37 7.88 14.80
N ASN A 234 -14.00 8.00 16.07
CA ASN A 234 -12.99 7.15 16.71
C ASN A 234 -13.42 6.89 18.17
N PRO A 235 -13.94 5.68 18.47
CA PRO A 235 -14.42 5.35 19.81
C PRO A 235 -13.29 5.25 20.85
N PHE A 236 -12.02 5.27 20.43
CA PHE A 236 -10.84 5.15 21.29
C PHE A 236 -10.12 6.48 21.52
N LYS A 237 -10.54 7.57 20.89
CA LYS A 237 -9.85 8.88 20.99
C LYS A 237 -10.08 9.61 22.31
N ASP A 238 -11.18 9.27 22.99
CA ASP A 238 -11.57 9.85 24.29
C ASP A 238 -11.34 8.88 25.46
N THR A 239 -10.43 7.91 25.30
CA THR A 239 -10.25 6.80 26.24
C THR A 239 -9.29 7.08 27.38
N ASN A 240 -8.93 8.33 27.66
CA ASN A 240 -8.18 8.61 28.90
C ASN A 240 -8.86 8.08 30.17
N ASN A 241 -10.11 7.62 30.05
CA ASN A 241 -10.92 7.08 31.15
C ASN A 241 -11.53 5.70 30.86
N LEU A 242 -11.19 5.04 29.74
CA LEU A 242 -11.68 3.69 29.42
C LEU A 242 -10.55 2.67 29.63
N VAL A 243 -10.75 1.80 30.61
CA VAL A 243 -9.87 0.65 30.87
C VAL A 243 -10.54 -0.59 30.33
N VAL A 244 -9.86 -1.30 29.43
CA VAL A 244 -10.28 -2.60 28.91
C VAL A 244 -9.32 -3.63 29.44
N LEU A 245 -9.81 -4.54 30.28
CA LEU A 245 -9.01 -5.62 30.85
C LEU A 245 -9.61 -6.96 30.45
N PRO A 246 -8.79 -7.92 29.99
CA PRO A 246 -9.26 -9.28 29.85
C PRO A 246 -9.58 -9.87 31.24
N LYS A 247 -10.76 -10.49 31.37
CA LYS A 247 -11.16 -11.25 32.56
C LYS A 247 -10.96 -12.74 32.28
N PHE A 248 -10.19 -13.38 33.15
CA PHE A 248 -9.99 -14.82 33.14
C PHE A 248 -10.36 -15.31 34.56
N ASP A 249 -11.48 -15.98 34.70
CA ASP A 249 -11.87 -16.63 35.93
C ASP A 249 -12.40 -18.04 35.65
N ASP A 250 -12.69 -18.77 36.71
CA ASP A 250 -13.16 -20.16 36.65
C ASP A 250 -14.55 -20.28 35.96
N GLU A 251 -15.26 -19.17 35.75
CA GLU A 251 -16.56 -19.13 35.10
C GLU A 251 -16.47 -18.81 33.60
N GLY A 252 -15.27 -18.44 33.08
CA GLY A 252 -15.05 -18.22 31.64
C GLY A 252 -14.15 -17.03 31.27
N TYR A 253 -14.19 -16.72 29.99
CA TYR A 253 -13.40 -15.63 29.40
C TYR A 253 -14.30 -14.41 29.15
N GLY A 254 -13.85 -13.21 29.51
CA GLY A 254 -14.61 -11.98 29.33
C GLY A 254 -13.73 -10.75 29.14
N LEU A 255 -14.37 -9.61 28.91
CA LEU A 255 -13.73 -8.29 28.89
C LEU A 255 -14.39 -7.42 29.96
N ILE A 256 -13.57 -6.81 30.81
CA ILE A 256 -14.02 -5.78 31.75
C ILE A 256 -13.82 -4.44 31.06
N LEU A 257 -14.91 -3.72 30.86
CA LEU A 257 -14.93 -2.34 30.36
C LEU A 257 -15.24 -1.42 31.51
N SER A 258 -14.28 -0.57 31.89
CA SER A 258 -14.50 0.45 32.93
C SER A 258 -14.28 1.83 32.31
N LYS A 259 -15.30 2.68 32.37
CA LYS A 259 -15.22 4.08 31.95
C LYS A 259 -15.44 4.99 33.16
N ARG A 260 -14.48 5.87 33.41
CA ARG A 260 -14.63 6.92 34.44
C ARG A 260 -15.26 8.14 33.75
N PHE A 261 -16.42 8.54 34.24
CA PHE A 261 -17.14 9.73 33.76
C PHE A 261 -16.65 10.98 34.46
#